data_c752f9b71d29bda3f2ea43c7e3f3c93d
#
_entry.id   c752f9b71d29bda3f2ea43c7e3f3c93d
#
_cell.length_a   1.000
_cell.length_b   1.000
_cell.length_c   1.000
_cell.angle_alpha   90.00
_cell.angle_beta   90.00
_cell.angle_gamma   90.00
#
_symmetry.space_group_name_H-M   'P 1'
#
loop_
_entity.id
_entity.type
_entity.pdbx_description
1 polymer ?
#
loop_
_entity_poly.entity_id
_entity_poly.type
_entity_poly.pdbx_seq_one_letter_code
_entity_poly.pdbx_strand_id
1 'polypeptide(L)'
;MVFADDNYLLREGVGQLIESQPELELVGTATDFPSLLAEVEKQHPDVVITDIRMPPTGTDEGIRAAAQIRADHPEIGVVVLSQFAEPEYALMLLEKGASGRAYLLKERVSDIDQLVNAVQEVAKGGSVIDPKVVEALVAARTRKPDSPLQQLTPREHEVLAAMAQGKNNAAIAAQLFLTERAVEKHINAIFSKLGLAEEKDVHRRVKAALLYLSDGRR
;
A
#
# COMPACT_ATOMS: atom_id res chain seq x y z
N MET A 1 18.90 -9.52 0.60
CA MET A 1 17.54 -8.91 0.65
C MET A 1 16.55 -9.69 -0.20
N VAL A 2 15.23 -9.61 0.11
CA VAL A 2 14.14 -10.15 -0.72
C VAL A 2 13.34 -9.00 -1.29
N PHE A 3 12.89 -9.11 -2.55
CA PHE A 3 12.04 -8.12 -3.21
C PHE A 3 10.71 -8.72 -3.69
N ALA A 4 9.59 -8.08 -3.35
CA ALA A 4 8.25 -8.52 -3.71
C ALA A 4 7.48 -7.42 -4.48
N ASP A 5 7.01 -7.76 -5.65
CA ASP A 5 6.12 -6.92 -6.49
C ASP A 5 5.38 -7.85 -7.46
N ASP A 6 4.10 -7.65 -7.71
CA ASP A 6 3.31 -8.47 -8.65
C ASP A 6 3.59 -8.08 -10.11
N ASN A 7 4.09 -6.87 -10.35
CA ASN A 7 4.46 -6.41 -11.68
C ASN A 7 5.82 -7.00 -12.11
N TYR A 8 5.80 -7.88 -13.11
CA TYR A 8 6.99 -8.54 -13.63
C TYR A 8 8.07 -7.56 -14.09
N LEU A 9 7.71 -6.51 -14.87
CA LEU A 9 8.70 -5.58 -15.41
C LEU A 9 9.39 -4.76 -14.31
N LEU A 10 8.61 -4.35 -13.30
CA LEU A 10 9.17 -3.63 -12.16
C LEU A 10 10.09 -4.54 -11.34
N ARG A 11 9.67 -5.77 -11.10
CA ARG A 11 10.47 -6.75 -10.36
C ARG A 11 11.81 -7.04 -11.04
N GLU A 12 11.82 -7.26 -12.36
CA GLU A 12 13.06 -7.46 -13.12
C GLU A 12 13.92 -6.18 -13.13
N GLY A 13 13.31 -5.01 -13.41
CA GLY A 13 14.05 -3.75 -13.47
C GLY A 13 14.69 -3.36 -12.14
N VAL A 14 13.94 -3.46 -11.04
CA VAL A 14 14.46 -3.18 -9.69
C VAL A 14 15.48 -4.23 -9.27
N GLY A 15 15.26 -5.50 -9.62
CA GLY A 15 16.21 -6.58 -9.38
C GLY A 15 17.57 -6.28 -10.01
N GLN A 16 17.61 -5.91 -11.29
CA GLN A 16 18.86 -5.53 -11.99
C GLN A 16 19.53 -4.29 -11.36
N LEU A 17 18.74 -3.29 -10.94
CA LEU A 17 19.28 -2.12 -10.24
C LEU A 17 19.93 -2.51 -8.91
N ILE A 18 19.31 -3.37 -8.13
CA ILE A 18 19.86 -3.90 -6.87
C ILE A 18 21.16 -4.68 -7.14
N GLU A 19 21.15 -5.60 -8.10
CA GLU A 19 22.31 -6.41 -8.45
C GLU A 19 23.50 -5.59 -8.99
N SER A 20 23.23 -4.40 -9.54
CA SER A 20 24.28 -3.48 -9.97
C SER A 20 25.03 -2.80 -8.80
N GLN A 21 24.48 -2.91 -7.57
CA GLN A 21 25.08 -2.31 -6.37
C GLN A 21 25.93 -3.35 -5.63
N PRO A 22 27.25 -3.16 -5.50
CA PRO A 22 28.14 -4.14 -4.87
C PRO A 22 27.86 -4.38 -3.37
N GLU A 23 27.10 -3.50 -2.74
CA GLU A 23 26.74 -3.54 -1.34
C GLU A 23 25.43 -4.30 -1.06
N LEU A 24 24.69 -4.65 -2.11
CA LEU A 24 23.39 -5.29 -2.02
C LEU A 24 23.39 -6.66 -2.74
N GLU A 25 22.72 -7.62 -2.16
CA GLU A 25 22.52 -8.95 -2.74
C GLU A 25 21.02 -9.31 -2.74
N LEU A 26 20.47 -9.56 -3.93
CA LEU A 26 19.10 -10.03 -4.09
C LEU A 26 19.07 -11.55 -3.95
N VAL A 27 18.61 -12.06 -2.80
CA VAL A 27 18.60 -13.52 -2.50
C VAL A 27 17.26 -14.18 -2.83
N GLY A 28 16.22 -13.41 -3.13
CA GLY A 28 14.91 -13.95 -3.49
C GLY A 28 13.95 -12.91 -3.99
N THR A 29 12.93 -13.35 -4.75
CA THR A 29 11.83 -12.51 -5.23
C THR A 29 10.49 -13.17 -4.96
N ALA A 30 9.43 -12.36 -4.80
CA ALA A 30 8.07 -12.82 -4.59
C ALA A 30 7.07 -12.01 -5.43
N THR A 31 5.87 -12.56 -5.65
CA THR A 31 4.83 -11.96 -6.47
C THR A 31 3.53 -11.68 -5.70
N ASP A 32 3.44 -12.17 -4.48
CA ASP A 32 2.24 -12.11 -3.64
C ASP A 32 2.61 -12.24 -2.16
N PHE A 33 1.63 -12.01 -1.30
CA PHE A 33 1.80 -12.07 0.14
C PHE A 33 2.30 -13.44 0.65
N PRO A 34 1.72 -14.60 0.26
CA PRO A 34 2.19 -15.90 0.74
C PRO A 34 3.62 -16.24 0.29
N SER A 35 3.96 -15.97 -0.97
CA SER A 35 5.30 -16.24 -1.50
C SER A 35 6.35 -15.35 -0.87
N LEU A 36 6.02 -14.08 -0.53
CA LEU A 36 6.91 -13.20 0.20
C LEU A 36 7.28 -13.76 1.57
N LEU A 37 6.29 -14.18 2.36
CA LEU A 37 6.56 -14.77 3.68
C LEU A 37 7.38 -16.06 3.57
N ALA A 38 7.09 -16.91 2.58
CA ALA A 38 7.85 -18.14 2.34
C ALA A 38 9.31 -17.84 1.97
N GLU A 39 9.58 -16.83 1.13
CA GLU A 39 10.96 -16.43 0.80
C GLU A 39 11.69 -15.82 2.00
N VAL A 40 11.00 -15.06 2.86
CA VAL A 40 11.60 -14.53 4.11
C VAL A 40 12.04 -15.66 5.02
N GLU A 41 11.19 -16.66 5.25
CA GLU A 41 11.52 -17.84 6.08
C GLU A 41 12.67 -18.69 5.50
N LYS A 42 12.76 -18.76 4.19
CA LYS A 42 13.77 -19.56 3.50
C LYS A 42 15.14 -18.88 3.45
N GLN A 43 15.16 -17.57 3.18
CA GLN A 43 16.38 -16.82 2.89
C GLN A 43 16.94 -16.08 4.10
N HIS A 44 16.15 -15.82 5.14
CA HIS A 44 16.50 -15.01 6.31
C HIS A 44 17.22 -13.70 5.92
N PRO A 45 16.57 -12.83 5.09
CA PRO A 45 17.22 -11.63 4.57
C PRO A 45 17.39 -10.57 5.66
N ASP A 46 18.38 -9.68 5.53
CA ASP A 46 18.52 -8.50 6.40
C ASP A 46 17.41 -7.46 6.12
N VAL A 47 16.95 -7.38 4.86
CA VAL A 47 15.95 -6.40 4.42
C VAL A 47 14.96 -7.03 3.45
N VAL A 48 13.72 -6.63 3.59
CA VAL A 48 12.64 -6.90 2.62
C VAL A 48 12.22 -5.61 1.95
N ILE A 49 12.11 -5.61 0.62
CA ILE A 49 11.43 -4.57 -0.14
C ILE A 49 10.11 -5.15 -0.64
N THR A 50 9.00 -4.45 -0.47
CA THR A 50 7.69 -4.96 -0.89
C THR A 50 6.81 -3.86 -1.49
N ASP A 51 6.08 -4.19 -2.55
CA ASP A 51 4.94 -3.38 -2.97
C ASP A 51 3.83 -3.46 -1.92
N ILE A 52 3.01 -2.42 -1.81
CA ILE A 52 1.85 -2.41 -0.93
C ILE A 52 0.77 -3.36 -1.44
N ARG A 53 0.50 -3.33 -2.74
CA ARG A 53 -0.67 -3.95 -3.36
C ARG A 53 -0.29 -5.16 -4.18
N MET A 54 -0.38 -6.32 -3.57
CA MET A 54 -0.08 -7.60 -4.22
C MET A 54 -1.28 -8.56 -4.11
N PRO A 55 -1.33 -9.64 -4.89
CA PRO A 55 -2.30 -10.71 -4.64
C PRO A 55 -2.24 -11.21 -3.18
N PRO A 56 -3.36 -11.70 -2.61
CA PRO A 56 -4.60 -12.09 -3.31
C PRO A 56 -5.65 -10.98 -3.46
N THR A 57 -5.57 -9.86 -2.74
CA THR A 57 -6.65 -8.85 -2.77
C THR A 57 -6.24 -7.55 -3.47
N GLY A 58 -4.94 -7.27 -3.61
CA GLY A 58 -4.41 -6.04 -4.20
C GLY A 58 -4.73 -4.80 -3.36
N THR A 59 -4.70 -4.92 -2.04
CA THR A 59 -5.06 -3.82 -1.12
C THR A 59 -3.88 -3.34 -0.29
N ASP A 60 -3.50 -4.12 0.71
CA ASP A 60 -2.56 -3.73 1.76
C ASP A 60 -1.58 -4.88 2.12
N GLU A 61 -1.44 -5.85 1.22
CA GLU A 61 -0.65 -7.05 1.47
C GLU A 61 0.78 -6.75 1.92
N GLY A 62 1.43 -5.77 1.28
CA GLY A 62 2.78 -5.37 1.67
C GLY A 62 2.86 -4.76 3.06
N ILE A 63 1.84 -3.97 3.46
CA ILE A 63 1.76 -3.42 4.82
C ILE A 63 1.55 -4.53 5.84
N ARG A 64 0.68 -5.50 5.53
CA ARG A 64 0.43 -6.68 6.39
C ARG A 64 1.67 -7.55 6.48
N ALA A 65 2.37 -7.78 5.36
CA ALA A 65 3.63 -8.49 5.35
C ALA A 65 4.68 -7.78 6.22
N ALA A 66 4.83 -6.46 6.08
CA ALA A 66 5.71 -5.65 6.91
C ALA A 66 5.39 -5.80 8.41
N ALA A 67 4.11 -5.76 8.78
CA ALA A 67 3.67 -5.92 10.16
C ALA A 67 3.97 -7.33 10.72
N GLN A 68 3.75 -8.38 9.91
CA GLN A 68 4.02 -9.77 10.29
C GLN A 68 5.52 -10.04 10.38
N ILE A 69 6.29 -9.68 9.34
CA ILE A 69 7.76 -9.87 9.31
C ILE A 69 8.38 -9.17 10.53
N ARG A 70 7.99 -7.94 10.83
CA ARG A 70 8.51 -7.21 12.00
C ARG A 70 8.05 -7.76 13.35
N ALA A 71 6.99 -8.54 13.40
CA ALA A 71 6.54 -9.22 14.61
C ALA A 71 7.32 -10.52 14.85
N ASP A 72 7.56 -11.29 13.78
CA ASP A 72 8.19 -12.60 13.84
C ASP A 72 9.74 -12.48 13.78
N HIS A 73 10.25 -11.51 13.03
CA HIS A 73 11.68 -11.23 12.78
C HIS A 73 11.98 -9.74 13.00
N PRO A 74 12.08 -9.27 14.24
CA PRO A 74 12.26 -7.85 14.55
C PRO A 74 13.60 -7.24 14.06
N GLU A 75 14.57 -8.05 13.68
CA GLU A 75 15.84 -7.65 13.08
C GLU A 75 15.73 -7.32 11.59
N ILE A 76 14.75 -7.87 10.86
CA ILE A 76 14.60 -7.62 9.42
C ILE A 76 14.05 -6.22 9.17
N GLY A 77 14.78 -5.40 8.42
CA GLY A 77 14.31 -4.11 7.93
C GLY A 77 13.27 -4.27 6.82
N VAL A 78 12.27 -3.38 6.76
CA VAL A 78 11.25 -3.43 5.69
C VAL A 78 11.15 -2.09 4.99
N VAL A 79 11.31 -2.11 3.66
CA VAL A 79 11.06 -0.98 2.76
C VAL A 79 9.77 -1.23 2.00
N VAL A 80 8.78 -0.38 2.18
CA VAL A 80 7.52 -0.45 1.44
C VAL A 80 7.57 0.52 0.26
N LEU A 81 7.27 0.03 -0.93
CA LEU A 81 7.16 0.83 -2.15
C LEU A 81 5.70 1.11 -2.46
N SER A 82 5.37 2.35 -2.78
CA SER A 82 4.02 2.78 -3.16
C SER A 82 4.02 3.61 -4.43
N GLN A 83 2.98 3.48 -5.22
CA GLN A 83 2.79 4.35 -6.38
C GLN A 83 2.39 5.79 -5.99
N PHE A 84 1.74 5.95 -4.83
CA PHE A 84 1.18 7.22 -4.37
C PHE A 84 1.52 7.50 -2.91
N ALA A 85 1.56 8.78 -2.54
CA ALA A 85 1.73 9.23 -1.16
C ALA A 85 0.39 9.11 -0.40
N GLU A 86 0.09 7.91 0.11
CA GLU A 86 -1.16 7.59 0.80
C GLU A 86 -0.93 7.59 2.32
N PRO A 87 -1.46 8.62 3.05
CA PRO A 87 -1.23 8.78 4.48
C PRO A 87 -1.68 7.57 5.30
N GLU A 88 -2.76 6.92 4.89
CA GLU A 88 -3.36 5.79 5.59
C GLU A 88 -2.41 4.60 5.65
N TYR A 89 -1.75 4.26 4.54
CA TYR A 89 -0.77 3.17 4.52
C TYR A 89 0.48 3.52 5.34
N ALA A 90 0.92 4.79 5.29
CA ALA A 90 2.03 5.23 6.12
C ALA A 90 1.71 5.13 7.62
N LEU A 91 0.49 5.53 8.03
CA LEU A 91 0.03 5.37 9.41
C LEU A 91 -0.03 3.90 9.82
N MET A 92 -0.57 3.02 8.97
CA MET A 92 -0.62 1.57 9.24
C MET A 92 0.79 0.98 9.38
N LEU A 93 1.72 1.35 8.49
CA LEU A 93 3.11 0.88 8.55
C LEU A 93 3.78 1.30 9.87
N LEU A 94 3.52 2.53 10.33
CA LEU A 94 4.16 3.14 11.49
C LEU A 94 3.42 2.93 12.81
N GLU A 95 2.26 2.27 12.81
CA GLU A 95 1.40 2.08 14.00
C GLU A 95 2.15 1.48 15.20
N LYS A 96 3.03 0.51 14.92
CA LYS A 96 3.88 -0.15 15.94
C LYS A 96 5.30 0.43 16.03
N GLY A 97 5.49 1.69 15.65
CA GLY A 97 6.78 2.40 15.64
C GLY A 97 7.43 2.46 14.26
N ALA A 98 8.43 3.32 14.12
CA ALA A 98 9.11 3.58 12.84
C ALA A 98 10.38 2.73 12.64
N SER A 99 10.99 2.19 13.71
CA SER A 99 12.26 1.47 13.66
C SER A 99 12.25 0.34 12.64
N GLY A 100 13.27 0.28 11.79
CA GLY A 100 13.42 -0.72 10.75
C GLY A 100 12.37 -0.66 9.64
N ARG A 101 11.74 0.50 9.42
CA ARG A 101 10.69 0.68 8.41
C ARG A 101 10.97 1.85 7.50
N ALA A 102 10.78 1.66 6.20
CA ALA A 102 10.80 2.75 5.24
C ALA A 102 9.53 2.73 4.36
N TYR A 103 9.10 3.93 3.97
CA TYR A 103 8.04 4.13 2.99
C TYR A 103 8.58 5.02 1.87
N LEU A 104 8.73 4.46 0.68
CA LEU A 104 9.20 5.16 -0.50
C LEU A 104 8.15 5.14 -1.61
N LEU A 105 8.15 6.18 -2.44
CA LEU A 105 7.40 6.18 -3.67
C LEU A 105 8.13 5.40 -4.76
N LYS A 106 7.42 4.62 -5.59
CA LYS A 106 8.01 3.85 -6.70
C LYS A 106 8.79 4.73 -7.69
N GLU A 107 8.44 6.01 -7.83
CA GLU A 107 9.21 6.97 -8.63
C GLU A 107 10.65 7.19 -8.11
N ARG A 108 10.89 6.96 -6.79
CA ARG A 108 12.23 7.09 -6.19
C ARG A 108 13.16 5.93 -6.55
N VAL A 109 12.63 4.81 -7.00
CA VAL A 109 13.45 3.66 -7.42
C VAL A 109 14.31 3.99 -8.66
N SER A 110 13.91 4.96 -9.47
CA SER A 110 14.73 5.48 -10.58
C SER A 110 16.00 6.20 -10.09
N ASP A 111 16.03 6.66 -8.86
CA ASP A 111 17.21 7.19 -8.17
C ASP A 111 17.73 6.11 -7.20
N ILE A 112 18.64 5.29 -7.71
CA ILE A 112 19.13 4.11 -6.97
C ILE A 112 19.76 4.47 -5.63
N ASP A 113 20.36 5.65 -5.49
CA ASP A 113 20.99 6.09 -4.25
C ASP A 113 19.94 6.26 -3.13
N GLN A 114 18.73 6.69 -3.45
CA GLN A 114 17.65 6.78 -2.48
C GLN A 114 17.18 5.39 -2.00
N LEU A 115 17.10 4.42 -2.90
CA LEU A 115 16.74 3.05 -2.54
C LEU A 115 17.84 2.41 -1.67
N VAL A 116 19.11 2.53 -2.08
CA VAL A 116 20.26 2.02 -1.32
C VAL A 116 20.29 2.63 0.08
N ASN A 117 20.15 3.95 0.18
CA ASN A 117 20.11 4.63 1.49
C ASN A 117 18.97 4.09 2.38
N ALA A 118 17.77 3.93 1.82
CA ALA A 118 16.65 3.40 2.60
C ALA A 118 16.89 1.97 3.08
N VAL A 119 17.46 1.12 2.21
CA VAL A 119 17.83 -0.27 2.57
C VAL A 119 18.87 -0.28 3.71
N GLN A 120 19.93 0.51 3.58
CA GLN A 120 20.98 0.59 4.61
C GLN A 120 20.46 1.14 5.94
N GLU A 121 19.57 2.13 5.90
CA GLU A 121 18.99 2.71 7.12
C GLU A 121 18.08 1.73 7.85
N VAL A 122 17.18 1.02 7.13
CA VAL A 122 16.31 0.05 7.79
C VAL A 122 17.07 -1.18 8.30
N ALA A 123 18.15 -1.59 7.62
CA ALA A 123 19.03 -2.66 8.08
C ALA A 123 19.71 -2.34 9.42
N LYS A 124 19.96 -1.06 9.70
CA LYS A 124 20.50 -0.57 10.98
C LYS A 124 19.41 -0.27 12.02
N GLY A 125 18.15 -0.55 11.72
CA GLY A 125 17.02 -0.23 12.58
C GLY A 125 16.55 1.23 12.49
N GLY A 126 17.08 2.03 11.57
CA GLY A 126 16.62 3.38 11.26
C GLY A 126 15.29 3.40 10.52
N SER A 127 14.86 4.58 10.08
CA SER A 127 13.63 4.74 9.30
C SER A 127 13.77 5.81 8.22
N VAL A 128 13.13 5.57 7.07
CA VAL A 128 13.10 6.53 5.96
C VAL A 128 11.66 6.69 5.46
N ILE A 129 11.16 7.92 5.45
CA ILE A 129 9.82 8.24 4.93
C ILE A 129 9.98 9.27 3.82
N ASP A 130 9.41 8.97 2.64
CA ASP A 130 9.43 9.89 1.50
C ASP A 130 8.85 11.27 1.91
N PRO A 131 9.49 12.39 1.58
CA PRO A 131 9.01 13.73 1.91
C PRO A 131 7.56 14.00 1.47
N LYS A 132 7.17 13.52 0.29
CA LYS A 132 5.77 13.65 -0.18
C LYS A 132 4.77 12.91 0.72
N VAL A 133 5.19 11.78 1.31
CA VAL A 133 4.36 11.03 2.26
C VAL A 133 4.25 11.80 3.58
N VAL A 134 5.34 12.42 4.04
CA VAL A 134 5.31 13.29 5.23
C VAL A 134 4.37 14.48 5.00
N GLU A 135 4.46 15.15 3.85
CA GLU A 135 3.54 16.25 3.49
C GLU A 135 2.09 15.79 3.49
N ALA A 136 1.79 14.62 2.92
CA ALA A 136 0.46 14.04 2.90
C ALA A 136 -0.05 13.71 4.32
N LEU A 137 0.81 13.20 5.21
CA LEU A 137 0.48 12.95 6.62
C LEU A 137 0.14 14.25 7.37
N VAL A 138 0.92 15.31 7.15
CA VAL A 138 0.66 16.63 7.75
C VAL A 138 -0.67 17.19 7.22
N ALA A 139 -0.91 17.13 5.92
CA ALA A 139 -2.16 17.58 5.32
C ALA A 139 -3.38 16.80 5.83
N ALA A 140 -3.26 15.47 6.00
CA ALA A 140 -4.30 14.63 6.55
C ALA A 140 -4.65 15.00 8.01
N ARG A 141 -3.65 15.40 8.80
CA ARG A 141 -3.82 15.80 10.20
C ARG A 141 -4.58 17.12 10.38
N THR A 142 -4.53 18.00 9.37
CA THR A 142 -5.26 19.30 9.36
C THR A 142 -6.70 19.16 8.87
N ARG A 143 -7.09 18.02 8.27
CA ARG A 143 -8.48 17.74 7.89
C ARG A 143 -9.29 17.42 9.15
N LYS A 144 -10.44 18.07 9.32
CA LYS A 144 -11.33 17.85 10.48
C LYS A 144 -11.84 16.41 10.54
N PRO A 145 -12.00 15.83 11.78
CA PRO A 145 -12.28 14.40 11.97
C PRO A 145 -13.72 13.94 11.68
N ASP A 146 -14.54 14.69 10.95
CA ASP A 146 -16.00 14.44 10.89
C ASP A 146 -16.53 13.79 9.60
N SER A 147 -15.67 13.36 8.66
CA SER A 147 -16.17 12.70 7.45
C SER A 147 -16.16 11.18 7.60
N PRO A 148 -17.30 10.48 7.39
CA PRO A 148 -17.35 9.01 7.36
C PRO A 148 -16.38 8.37 6.35
N LEU A 149 -15.93 9.16 5.35
CA LEU A 149 -14.98 8.73 4.33
C LEU A 149 -13.59 8.41 4.91
N GLN A 150 -13.24 8.97 6.06
CA GLN A 150 -11.94 8.71 6.72
C GLN A 150 -11.78 7.28 7.24
N GLN A 151 -12.87 6.53 7.33
CA GLN A 151 -12.85 5.11 7.70
C GLN A 151 -12.50 4.19 6.53
N LEU A 152 -12.41 4.74 5.31
CA LEU A 152 -12.12 3.97 4.12
C LEU A 152 -10.61 3.78 3.98
N THR A 153 -10.21 2.57 3.57
CA THR A 153 -8.83 2.32 3.14
C THR A 153 -8.54 3.08 1.83
N PRO A 154 -7.28 3.31 1.47
CA PRO A 154 -6.92 3.93 0.19
C PRO A 154 -7.56 3.22 -1.01
N ARG A 155 -7.62 1.89 -0.98
CA ARG A 155 -8.24 1.10 -2.06
C ARG A 155 -9.75 1.29 -2.14
N GLU A 156 -10.43 1.39 -1.02
CA GLU A 156 -11.85 1.72 -0.97
C GLU A 156 -12.10 3.14 -1.47
N HIS A 157 -11.22 4.09 -1.17
CA HIS A 157 -11.28 5.44 -1.74
C HIS A 157 -11.18 5.45 -3.27
N GLU A 158 -10.25 4.68 -3.86
CA GLU A 158 -10.13 4.56 -5.32
C GLU A 158 -11.39 3.96 -5.95
N VAL A 159 -11.92 2.88 -5.36
CA VAL A 159 -13.17 2.27 -5.81
C VAL A 159 -14.33 3.25 -5.70
N LEU A 160 -14.42 3.99 -4.59
CA LEU A 160 -15.47 5.00 -4.38
C LEU A 160 -15.32 6.18 -5.36
N ALA A 161 -14.09 6.65 -5.62
CA ALA A 161 -13.82 7.70 -6.60
C ALA A 161 -14.27 7.28 -8.02
N ALA A 162 -13.94 6.06 -8.45
CA ALA A 162 -14.37 5.51 -9.74
C ALA A 162 -15.89 5.33 -9.79
N MET A 163 -16.50 4.91 -8.68
CA MET A 163 -17.95 4.81 -8.55
C MET A 163 -18.65 6.18 -8.64
N ALA A 164 -18.07 7.23 -8.06
CA ALA A 164 -18.57 8.61 -8.15
C ALA A 164 -18.47 9.19 -9.56
N GLN A 165 -17.57 8.66 -10.41
CA GLN A 165 -17.50 8.93 -11.85
C GLN A 165 -18.57 8.20 -12.67
N GLY A 166 -19.46 7.43 -12.05
CA GLY A 166 -20.51 6.68 -12.72
C GLY A 166 -20.08 5.33 -13.33
N LYS A 167 -18.87 4.84 -13.06
CA LYS A 167 -18.36 3.58 -13.61
C LYS A 167 -19.08 2.37 -12.99
N ASN A 168 -19.37 1.35 -13.79
CA ASN A 168 -19.86 0.06 -13.32
C ASN A 168 -18.70 -0.82 -12.80
N ASN A 169 -19.01 -1.97 -12.19
CA ASN A 169 -17.99 -2.83 -11.58
C ASN A 169 -16.95 -3.34 -12.57
N ALA A 170 -17.35 -3.67 -13.80
CA ALA A 170 -16.44 -4.11 -14.85
C ALA A 170 -15.43 -3.01 -15.24
N ALA A 171 -15.89 -1.75 -15.38
CA ALA A 171 -15.04 -0.61 -15.69
C ALA A 171 -14.10 -0.25 -14.53
N ILE A 172 -14.58 -0.38 -13.28
CA ILE A 172 -13.75 -0.20 -12.08
C ILE A 172 -12.69 -1.30 -12.01
N ALA A 173 -13.07 -2.55 -12.23
CA ALA A 173 -12.16 -3.70 -12.24
C ALA A 173 -11.04 -3.51 -13.27
N ALA A 174 -11.39 -3.14 -14.50
CA ALA A 174 -10.43 -2.88 -15.57
C ALA A 174 -9.47 -1.71 -15.23
N GLN A 175 -10.00 -0.61 -14.70
CA GLN A 175 -9.20 0.56 -14.35
C GLN A 175 -8.22 0.30 -13.20
N LEU A 176 -8.66 -0.46 -12.20
CA LEU A 176 -7.89 -0.69 -10.98
C LEU A 176 -7.13 -2.02 -10.99
N PHE A 177 -7.12 -2.73 -12.12
CA PHE A 177 -6.49 -4.05 -12.28
C PHE A 177 -6.98 -5.07 -11.24
N LEU A 178 -8.31 -5.11 -11.03
CA LEU A 178 -8.99 -6.02 -10.12
C LEU A 178 -9.91 -6.98 -10.87
N THR A 179 -10.39 -8.01 -10.17
CA THR A 179 -11.55 -8.79 -10.59
C THR A 179 -12.85 -8.08 -10.19
N GLU A 180 -13.95 -8.28 -10.91
CA GLU A 180 -15.25 -7.73 -10.51
C GLU A 180 -15.69 -8.19 -9.12
N ARG A 181 -15.36 -9.42 -8.74
CA ARG A 181 -15.61 -9.96 -7.40
C ARG A 181 -14.85 -9.20 -6.31
N ALA A 182 -13.62 -8.79 -6.58
CA ALA A 182 -12.85 -7.96 -5.65
C ALA A 182 -13.47 -6.56 -5.52
N VAL A 183 -13.91 -5.96 -6.65
CA VAL A 183 -14.63 -4.68 -6.64
C VAL A 183 -15.91 -4.77 -5.80
N GLU A 184 -16.70 -5.82 -5.96
CA GLU A 184 -17.92 -6.05 -5.15
C GLU A 184 -17.60 -6.14 -3.65
N LYS A 185 -16.51 -6.84 -3.28
CA LYS A 185 -16.06 -6.92 -1.89
C LYS A 185 -15.73 -5.54 -1.33
N HIS A 186 -15.01 -4.71 -2.08
CA HIS A 186 -14.70 -3.35 -1.69
C HIS A 186 -15.95 -2.48 -1.56
N ILE A 187 -16.89 -2.55 -2.51
CA ILE A 187 -18.15 -1.80 -2.46
C ILE A 187 -18.96 -2.17 -1.21
N ASN A 188 -19.04 -3.45 -0.87
CA ASN A 188 -19.73 -3.88 0.34
C ASN A 188 -19.05 -3.36 1.63
N ALA A 189 -17.71 -3.38 1.67
CA ALA A 189 -16.95 -2.80 2.78
C ALA A 189 -17.18 -1.27 2.88
N ILE A 190 -17.17 -0.54 1.75
CA ILE A 190 -17.50 0.88 1.69
C ILE A 190 -18.90 1.14 2.26
N PHE A 191 -19.92 0.40 1.81
CA PHE A 191 -21.28 0.58 2.31
C PHE A 191 -21.39 0.34 3.81
N SER A 192 -20.69 -0.69 4.33
CA SER A 192 -20.64 -0.96 5.77
C SER A 192 -20.02 0.21 6.55
N LYS A 193 -18.85 0.69 6.12
CA LYS A 193 -18.12 1.78 6.79
C LYS A 193 -18.83 3.13 6.71
N LEU A 194 -19.57 3.37 5.63
CA LEU A 194 -20.39 4.58 5.47
C LEU A 194 -21.77 4.48 6.14
N GLY A 195 -22.08 3.38 6.84
CA GLY A 195 -23.37 3.18 7.49
C GLY A 195 -24.52 2.96 6.51
N LEU A 196 -24.24 2.55 5.27
CA LEU A 196 -25.24 2.37 4.21
C LEU A 196 -25.72 0.92 4.07
N ALA A 197 -25.19 -0.01 4.85
CA ALA A 197 -25.47 -1.45 4.70
C ALA A 197 -26.94 -1.80 4.97
N GLU A 198 -27.59 -1.12 5.92
CA GLU A 198 -28.96 -1.42 6.37
C GLU A 198 -30.04 -0.50 5.77
N GLU A 199 -29.64 0.48 4.95
CA GLU A 199 -30.60 1.40 4.33
C GLU A 199 -31.40 0.71 3.22
N LYS A 200 -32.73 0.63 3.38
CA LYS A 200 -33.65 -0.05 2.45
C LYS A 200 -34.26 0.90 1.43
N ASP A 201 -34.41 2.18 1.76
CA ASP A 201 -35.15 3.16 0.97
C ASP A 201 -34.27 4.06 0.10
N VAL A 202 -32.93 3.79 0.04
CA VAL A 202 -31.97 4.62 -0.66
C VAL A 202 -31.10 3.81 -1.60
N HIS A 203 -30.83 4.36 -2.78
CA HIS A 203 -29.89 3.75 -3.71
C HIS A 203 -28.45 3.94 -3.17
N ARG A 204 -27.95 2.94 -2.41
CA ARG A 204 -26.68 2.98 -1.64
C ARG A 204 -25.50 3.48 -2.47
N ARG A 205 -25.42 3.07 -3.74
CA ARG A 205 -24.35 3.49 -4.66
C ARG A 205 -24.39 4.98 -4.95
N VAL A 206 -25.58 5.54 -5.15
CA VAL A 206 -25.78 6.98 -5.39
C VAL A 206 -25.44 7.77 -4.12
N LYS A 207 -25.91 7.32 -2.96
CA LYS A 207 -25.63 8.00 -1.68
C LYS A 207 -24.14 8.02 -1.35
N ALA A 208 -23.43 6.91 -1.56
CA ALA A 208 -21.98 6.84 -1.39
C ALA A 208 -21.24 7.82 -2.34
N ALA A 209 -21.64 7.88 -3.61
CA ALA A 209 -21.07 8.83 -4.57
C ALA A 209 -21.33 10.30 -4.17
N LEU A 210 -22.54 10.63 -3.69
CA LEU A 210 -22.86 11.98 -3.21
C LEU A 210 -22.04 12.36 -1.97
N LEU A 211 -21.84 11.44 -1.02
CA LEU A 211 -20.97 11.66 0.15
C LEU A 211 -19.54 11.99 -0.30
N TYR A 212 -18.99 11.22 -1.25
CA TYR A 212 -17.66 11.47 -1.80
C TYR A 212 -17.55 12.85 -2.47
N LEU A 213 -18.52 13.21 -3.31
CA LEU A 213 -18.52 14.49 -4.03
C LEU A 213 -18.73 15.69 -3.10
N SER A 214 -19.46 15.53 -2.00
CA SER A 214 -19.69 16.60 -1.01
C SER A 214 -18.44 16.85 -0.16
N ASP A 215 -17.64 15.83 0.11
CA ASP A 215 -16.41 15.95 0.90
C ASP A 215 -15.30 16.66 0.09
N GLY A 216 -15.18 16.37 -1.20
CA GLY A 216 -14.20 16.98 -2.10
C GLY A 216 -14.47 18.47 -2.44
N ARG A 217 -15.60 19.04 -2.00
CA ARG A 217 -15.95 20.46 -2.20
C ARG A 217 -15.72 21.32 -0.94
N ARG A 218 -15.21 20.75 0.13
CA ARG A 218 -14.82 21.46 1.36
C ARG A 218 -13.30 21.56 1.46
#